data_8e52b9232ae570e3a9e4d76e2eafeb39
#
_entry.id   8e52b9232ae570e3a9e4d76e2eafeb39
#
_cell.length_a   1.000
_cell.length_b   1.000
_cell.length_c   1.000
_cell.angle_alpha   90.00
_cell.angle_beta   90.00
_cell.angle_gamma   90.00
#
_symmetry.space_group_name_H-M   'P 1'
#
loop_
_entity.id
_entity.type
_entity.pdbx_description
1 polymer ?
#
loop_
_entity_poly.entity_id
_entity_poly.type
_entity_poly.pdbx_seq_one_letter_code
_entity_poly.pdbx_strand_id
1 'polypeptide(L)'
;MARNTKEISIKDALNLAVQVYIKNGKYHREDQYEYVETEDGPTERITVKGNKHLMREMFSEDQISIDPKCNDMVEDIYTHYQGLIFKIMANNANDFANNVYKVITKEAVGIKDLGYLAPLPSLYEAELQRIQFVEGIANSQWIGTIGAKQTVRATLHEARYIRSRDFHVY
;
A
#
# COMPACT_ATOMS: atom_id res chain seq x y z
N MET A 1 -23.18 28.92 6.82
CA MET A 1 -22.93 28.37 5.48
C MET A 1 -22.40 26.96 5.63
N ALA A 2 -23.19 25.94 5.30
CA ALA A 2 -22.74 24.55 5.29
C ALA A 2 -21.69 24.44 4.17
N ARG A 3 -20.45 24.07 4.53
CA ARG A 3 -19.43 23.68 3.54
C ARG A 3 -19.95 22.41 2.90
N ASN A 4 -20.32 22.52 1.61
CA ASN A 4 -20.64 21.36 0.79
C ASN A 4 -19.34 20.55 0.66
N THR A 5 -19.11 19.62 1.58
CA THR A 5 -17.93 18.75 1.56
C THR A 5 -18.22 17.66 0.54
N LYS A 6 -17.53 17.72 -0.60
CA LYS A 6 -17.58 16.68 -1.61
C LYS A 6 -17.24 15.33 -0.97
N GLU A 7 -18.06 14.33 -1.21
CA GLU A 7 -17.89 12.95 -0.77
C GLU A 7 -18.12 12.00 -1.94
N ILE A 8 -17.44 10.87 -1.93
CA ILE A 8 -17.61 9.78 -2.89
C ILE A 8 -17.80 8.47 -2.16
N SER A 9 -18.36 7.45 -2.81
CA SER A 9 -18.52 6.14 -2.19
C SER A 9 -17.15 5.57 -1.78
N ILE A 10 -17.14 4.74 -0.74
CA ILE A 10 -15.90 4.08 -0.30
C ILE A 10 -15.28 3.22 -1.41
N LYS A 11 -16.11 2.54 -2.22
CA LYS A 11 -15.63 1.71 -3.33
C LYS A 11 -15.02 2.54 -4.45
N ASP A 12 -15.59 3.70 -4.77
CA ASP A 12 -15.03 4.63 -5.75
C ASP A 12 -13.69 5.20 -5.28
N ALA A 13 -13.59 5.53 -3.98
CA ALA A 13 -12.34 5.97 -3.38
C ALA A 13 -11.26 4.90 -3.38
N LEU A 14 -11.61 3.62 -3.15
CA LEU A 14 -10.71 2.49 -3.29
C LEU A 14 -10.30 2.26 -4.74
N ASN A 15 -11.24 2.38 -5.68
CA ASN A 15 -10.93 2.26 -7.10
C ASN A 15 -9.90 3.33 -7.52
N LEU A 16 -10.08 4.57 -7.06
CA LEU A 16 -9.10 5.64 -7.26
C LEU A 16 -7.74 5.29 -6.63
N ALA A 17 -7.70 4.72 -5.42
CA ALA A 17 -6.46 4.31 -4.77
C ALA A 17 -5.72 3.23 -5.56
N VAL A 18 -6.45 2.23 -6.09
CA VAL A 18 -5.89 1.16 -6.93
C VAL A 18 -5.36 1.71 -8.25
N GLN A 19 -6.11 2.59 -8.94
CA GLN A 19 -5.65 3.24 -10.17
C GLN A 19 -4.35 4.01 -9.97
N VAL A 20 -4.28 4.82 -8.91
CA VAL A 20 -3.09 5.60 -8.58
C VAL A 20 -1.91 4.70 -8.24
N TYR A 21 -2.15 3.60 -7.52
CA TYR A 21 -1.13 2.61 -7.21
C TYR A 21 -0.57 1.95 -8.47
N ILE A 22 -1.44 1.51 -9.38
CA ILE A 22 -1.03 0.92 -10.68
C ILE A 22 -0.26 1.94 -11.52
N LYS A 23 -0.74 3.19 -11.59
CA LYS A 23 -0.09 4.28 -12.35
C LYS A 23 1.32 4.56 -11.86
N ASN A 24 1.53 4.58 -10.56
CA ASN A 24 2.84 4.83 -9.94
C ASN A 24 3.73 3.58 -9.89
N GLY A 25 3.19 2.38 -10.16
CA GLY A 25 3.90 1.10 -10.08
C GLY A 25 4.26 0.64 -8.67
N LYS A 26 4.17 1.52 -7.67
CA LYS A 26 4.35 1.25 -6.24
C LYS A 26 3.73 2.36 -5.39
N TYR A 27 3.67 2.14 -4.07
CA TYR A 27 3.23 3.18 -3.15
C TYR A 27 4.36 4.19 -2.87
N HIS A 28 4.13 5.46 -3.21
CA HIS A 28 4.94 6.60 -2.82
C HIS A 28 4.22 7.40 -1.74
N ARG A 29 4.83 7.47 -0.56
CA ARG A 29 4.27 8.21 0.57
C ARG A 29 4.29 9.72 0.34
N GLU A 30 5.38 10.19 -0.27
CA GLU A 30 5.68 11.60 -0.52
C GLU A 30 6.05 11.80 -2.00
N ASP A 31 6.00 13.04 -2.46
CA ASP A 31 6.43 13.41 -3.78
C ASP A 31 7.95 13.21 -3.92
N GLN A 32 8.37 12.77 -5.10
CA GLN A 32 9.79 12.69 -5.44
C GLN A 32 10.18 13.88 -6.29
N TYR A 33 11.35 14.43 -6.01
CA TYR A 33 11.86 15.62 -6.66
C TYR A 33 13.20 15.32 -7.34
N GLU A 34 13.48 16.04 -8.42
CA GLU A 34 14.80 16.18 -9.02
C GLU A 34 15.19 17.65 -9.07
N TYR A 35 16.49 17.93 -8.99
CA TYR A 35 17.02 19.27 -9.19
C TYR A 35 17.32 19.44 -10.67
N VAL A 36 16.71 20.46 -11.27
CA VAL A 36 16.94 20.85 -12.66
C VAL A 36 17.57 22.23 -12.66
N GLU A 37 18.70 22.38 -13.34
CA GLU A 37 19.28 23.71 -13.60
C GLU A 37 18.45 24.43 -14.63
N THR A 38 17.97 25.61 -14.30
CA THR A 38 17.27 26.54 -15.20
C THR A 38 18.05 27.82 -15.35
N GLU A 39 17.70 28.66 -16.32
CA GLU A 39 18.33 29.99 -16.53
C GLU A 39 18.27 30.88 -15.29
N ASP A 40 17.25 30.68 -14.43
CA ASP A 40 17.05 31.41 -13.17
C ASP A 40 17.70 30.74 -11.95
N GLY A 41 18.43 29.64 -12.14
CA GLY A 41 19.09 28.84 -11.09
C GLY A 41 18.48 27.46 -10.87
N PRO A 42 18.99 26.69 -9.89
CA PRO A 42 18.51 25.35 -9.62
C PRO A 42 17.07 25.38 -9.10
N THR A 43 16.20 24.61 -9.72
CA THR A 43 14.77 24.52 -9.38
C THR A 43 14.42 23.07 -9.08
N GLU A 44 13.57 22.84 -8.06
CA GLU A 44 13.02 21.51 -7.76
C GLU A 44 11.82 21.21 -8.67
N ARG A 45 11.87 20.05 -9.32
CA ARG A 45 10.77 19.54 -10.14
C ARG A 45 10.27 18.23 -9.57
N ILE A 46 8.94 18.10 -9.42
CA ILE A 46 8.31 16.83 -9.03
C ILE A 46 8.42 15.86 -10.21
N THR A 47 9.06 14.71 -9.97
CA THR A 47 9.17 13.60 -10.94
C THR A 47 8.08 12.58 -10.74
N VAL A 48 7.73 12.25 -9.49
CA VAL A 48 6.64 11.35 -9.15
C VAL A 48 5.84 11.95 -8.00
N LYS A 49 4.54 12.13 -8.22
CA LYS A 49 3.62 12.56 -7.14
C LYS A 49 3.33 11.39 -6.21
N GLY A 50 3.35 11.65 -4.90
CA GLY A 50 2.94 10.70 -3.89
C GLY A 50 1.49 10.25 -4.09
N ASN A 51 1.18 8.97 -3.78
CA ASN A 51 -0.14 8.40 -4.05
C ASN A 51 -1.27 9.20 -3.38
N LYS A 52 -1.08 9.61 -2.13
CA LYS A 52 -2.05 10.46 -1.41
C LYS A 52 -2.23 11.82 -2.08
N HIS A 53 -1.16 12.43 -2.56
CA HIS A 53 -1.19 13.72 -3.25
C HIS A 53 -2.00 13.59 -4.54
N LEU A 54 -1.65 12.62 -5.38
CA LEU A 54 -2.33 12.38 -6.66
C LEU A 54 -3.83 12.08 -6.49
N MET A 55 -4.19 11.24 -5.50
CA MET A 55 -5.60 10.99 -5.17
C MET A 55 -6.35 12.26 -4.79
N ARG A 56 -5.75 13.13 -3.96
CA ARG A 56 -6.38 14.40 -3.53
C ARG A 56 -6.54 15.39 -4.68
N GLU A 57 -5.56 15.46 -5.57
CA GLU A 57 -5.63 16.28 -6.78
C GLU A 57 -6.79 15.83 -7.66
N MET A 58 -6.85 14.54 -8.04
CA MET A 58 -7.92 13.97 -8.84
C MET A 58 -9.30 14.14 -8.18
N PHE A 59 -9.37 13.99 -6.86
CA PHE A 59 -10.59 14.22 -6.10
C PHE A 59 -11.04 15.70 -6.15
N SER A 60 -10.10 16.65 -6.01
CA SER A 60 -10.39 18.09 -5.99
C SER A 60 -10.77 18.62 -7.35
N GLU A 61 -10.15 18.09 -8.42
CA GLU A 61 -10.37 18.51 -9.81
C GLU A 61 -11.55 17.80 -10.49
N ASP A 62 -12.29 16.99 -9.73
CA ASP A 62 -13.43 16.22 -10.26
C ASP A 62 -13.05 15.21 -11.36
N GLN A 63 -11.80 14.77 -11.37
CA GLN A 63 -11.25 13.83 -12.34
C GLN A 63 -11.39 12.36 -11.89
N ILE A 64 -12.42 12.08 -11.09
CA ILE A 64 -12.67 10.73 -10.59
C ILE A 64 -13.37 9.94 -11.70
N SER A 65 -12.68 8.97 -12.24
CA SER A 65 -13.25 7.97 -13.14
C SER A 65 -13.12 6.58 -12.53
N ILE A 66 -14.13 5.77 -12.67
CA ILE A 66 -14.10 4.39 -12.18
C ILE A 66 -13.55 3.50 -13.28
N ASP A 67 -12.43 2.82 -13.01
CA ASP A 67 -11.89 1.81 -13.92
C ASP A 67 -12.41 0.42 -13.51
N PRO A 68 -13.26 -0.22 -14.35
CA PRO A 68 -13.77 -1.55 -14.05
C PRO A 68 -12.71 -2.63 -13.88
N LYS A 69 -11.51 -2.45 -14.46
CA LYS A 69 -10.39 -3.39 -14.33
C LYS A 69 -9.83 -3.44 -12.90
N CYS A 70 -10.09 -2.41 -12.11
CA CYS A 70 -9.65 -2.35 -10.71
C CYS A 70 -10.63 -3.01 -9.74
N ASN A 71 -11.84 -3.38 -10.18
CA ASN A 71 -12.93 -3.78 -9.29
C ASN A 71 -12.61 -5.04 -8.47
N ASP A 72 -11.96 -6.03 -9.05
CA ASP A 72 -11.61 -7.26 -8.34
C ASP A 72 -10.69 -6.94 -7.16
N MET A 73 -9.63 -6.16 -7.39
CA MET A 73 -8.72 -5.71 -6.34
C MET A 73 -9.42 -4.82 -5.30
N VAL A 74 -10.37 -4.00 -5.72
CA VAL A 74 -11.19 -3.16 -4.82
C VAL A 74 -12.02 -4.02 -3.86
N GLU A 75 -12.72 -5.04 -4.37
CA GLU A 75 -13.53 -5.94 -3.55
C GLU A 75 -12.66 -6.75 -2.59
N ASP A 76 -11.52 -7.22 -3.03
CA ASP A 76 -10.57 -7.94 -2.20
C ASP A 76 -10.05 -7.07 -1.06
N ILE A 77 -9.59 -5.85 -1.37
CA ILE A 77 -9.13 -4.87 -0.36
C ILE A 77 -10.26 -4.54 0.61
N TYR A 78 -11.44 -4.24 0.09
CA TYR A 78 -12.60 -3.88 0.91
C TYR A 78 -12.95 -4.98 1.90
N THR A 79 -13.05 -6.22 1.43
CA THR A 79 -13.35 -7.40 2.25
C THR A 79 -12.26 -7.67 3.29
N HIS A 80 -10.98 -7.61 2.85
CA HIS A 80 -9.84 -7.83 3.75
C HIS A 80 -9.82 -6.86 4.91
N TYR A 81 -10.00 -5.55 4.63
CA TYR A 81 -9.93 -4.52 5.68
C TYR A 81 -11.20 -4.42 6.52
N GLN A 82 -12.36 -4.88 6.05
CA GLN A 82 -13.52 -5.09 6.91
C GLN A 82 -13.24 -6.17 7.97
N GLY A 83 -12.43 -7.16 7.65
CA GLY A 83 -11.98 -8.19 8.58
C GLY A 83 -11.14 -7.67 9.75
N LEU A 84 -10.66 -6.42 9.72
CA LEU A 84 -9.95 -5.80 10.85
C LEU A 84 -10.77 -5.77 12.13
N ILE A 85 -12.11 -5.86 12.05
CA ILE A 85 -12.99 -5.91 13.23
C ILE A 85 -12.55 -7.02 14.20
N PHE A 86 -12.13 -8.18 13.70
CA PHE A 86 -11.68 -9.29 14.54
C PHE A 86 -10.38 -8.96 15.30
N LYS A 87 -9.44 -8.25 14.68
CA LYS A 87 -8.22 -7.78 15.33
C LYS A 87 -8.51 -6.70 16.39
N ILE A 88 -9.48 -5.83 16.10
CA ILE A 88 -9.92 -4.77 17.01
C ILE A 88 -10.58 -5.39 18.25
N MET A 89 -11.49 -6.34 18.06
CA MET A 89 -12.19 -7.03 19.16
C MET A 89 -11.22 -7.84 20.03
N ALA A 90 -10.16 -8.38 19.43
CA ALA A 90 -9.08 -9.08 20.16
C ALA A 90 -8.06 -8.13 20.82
N ASN A 91 -8.26 -6.83 20.75
CA ASN A 91 -7.35 -5.77 21.23
C ASN A 91 -5.92 -5.87 20.65
N ASN A 92 -5.80 -6.38 19.41
CA ASN A 92 -4.54 -6.57 18.68
C ASN A 92 -4.38 -5.59 17.52
N ALA A 93 -5.24 -4.58 17.41
CA ALA A 93 -5.17 -3.56 16.37
C ALA A 93 -4.38 -2.33 16.84
N ASN A 94 -3.49 -1.83 15.97
CA ASN A 94 -2.82 -0.55 16.18
C ASN A 94 -3.70 0.64 15.76
N ASP A 95 -3.26 1.86 16.04
CA ASP A 95 -4.00 3.08 15.70
C ASP A 95 -4.31 3.22 14.20
N PHE A 96 -3.37 2.80 13.35
CA PHE A 96 -3.58 2.83 11.91
C PHE A 96 -4.72 1.88 11.51
N ALA A 97 -4.70 0.63 11.98
CA ALA A 97 -5.75 -0.36 11.71
C ALA A 97 -7.13 0.11 12.21
N ASN A 98 -7.18 0.72 13.40
CA ASN A 98 -8.41 1.32 13.95
C ASN A 98 -8.95 2.44 13.04
N ASN A 99 -8.06 3.32 12.54
CA ASN A 99 -8.47 4.42 11.67
C ASN A 99 -8.88 3.92 10.28
N VAL A 100 -8.15 2.95 9.70
CA VAL A 100 -8.53 2.31 8.43
C VAL A 100 -9.91 1.66 8.56
N TYR A 101 -10.17 0.92 9.63
CA TYR A 101 -11.47 0.29 9.85
C TYR A 101 -12.60 1.32 9.92
N LYS A 102 -12.40 2.44 10.65
CA LYS A 102 -13.38 3.53 10.71
C LYS A 102 -13.68 4.16 9.35
N VAL A 103 -12.68 4.22 8.47
CA VAL A 103 -12.85 4.77 7.12
C VAL A 103 -13.52 3.77 6.19
N ILE A 104 -13.08 2.50 6.21
CA ILE A 104 -13.58 1.46 5.30
C ILE A 104 -15.05 1.09 5.57
N THR A 105 -15.54 1.35 6.78
CA THR A 105 -16.95 1.09 7.17
C THR A 105 -17.89 2.24 6.88
N LYS A 106 -17.39 3.37 6.36
CA LYS A 106 -18.23 4.48 5.90
C LYS A 106 -18.89 4.14 4.56
N GLU A 107 -20.08 4.66 4.33
CA GLU A 107 -20.70 4.60 3.00
C GLU A 107 -20.06 5.58 2.02
N ALA A 108 -19.68 6.77 2.53
CA ALA A 108 -19.05 7.83 1.76
C ALA A 108 -17.85 8.41 2.51
N VAL A 109 -16.85 8.85 1.75
CA VAL A 109 -15.59 9.37 2.26
C VAL A 109 -15.23 10.69 1.60
N GLY A 110 -14.58 11.55 2.37
CA GLY A 110 -14.10 12.85 1.94
C GLY A 110 -12.58 12.90 1.77
N ILE A 111 -12.06 14.04 1.33
CA ILE A 111 -10.63 14.26 1.05
C ILE A 111 -9.69 13.90 2.20
N LYS A 112 -10.16 14.02 3.45
CA LYS A 112 -9.36 13.69 4.65
C LYS A 112 -9.13 12.18 4.78
N ASP A 113 -10.12 11.38 4.38
CA ASP A 113 -10.10 9.93 4.49
C ASP A 113 -9.16 9.28 3.47
N LEU A 114 -8.93 9.94 2.31
CA LEU A 114 -8.07 9.43 1.24
C LEU A 114 -6.65 9.08 1.71
N GLY A 115 -6.16 9.75 2.75
CA GLY A 115 -4.85 9.46 3.32
C GLY A 115 -4.73 8.06 3.94
N TYR A 116 -5.84 7.48 4.41
CA TYR A 116 -5.88 6.12 4.93
C TYR A 116 -6.10 5.07 3.83
N LEU A 117 -6.71 5.46 2.71
CA LEU A 117 -7.00 4.57 1.60
C LEU A 117 -5.80 4.42 0.64
N ALA A 118 -5.03 5.48 0.45
CA ALA A 118 -3.90 5.51 -0.47
C ALA A 118 -2.86 4.38 -0.30
N PRO A 119 -2.47 3.95 0.92
CA PRO A 119 -1.52 2.86 1.11
C PRO A 119 -2.14 1.45 1.00
N LEU A 120 -3.47 1.31 1.02
CA LEU A 120 -4.13 0.00 1.15
C LEU A 120 -3.80 -0.98 0.03
N PRO A 121 -3.72 -0.60 -1.27
CA PRO A 121 -3.34 -1.53 -2.32
C PRO A 121 -1.96 -2.16 -2.08
N SER A 122 -0.97 -1.34 -1.74
CA SER A 122 0.39 -1.81 -1.46
C SER A 122 0.47 -2.70 -0.21
N LEU A 123 -0.25 -2.32 0.85
CA LEU A 123 -0.28 -3.09 2.09
C LEU A 123 -0.99 -4.43 1.90
N TYR A 124 -2.03 -4.47 1.09
CA TYR A 124 -2.74 -5.70 0.75
C TYR A 124 -1.85 -6.66 -0.03
N GLU A 125 -1.15 -6.19 -1.06
CA GLU A 125 -0.19 -7.02 -1.80
C GLU A 125 0.94 -7.55 -0.92
N ALA A 126 1.49 -6.71 -0.04
CA ALA A 126 2.52 -7.13 0.91
C ALA A 126 2.02 -8.21 1.87
N GLU A 127 0.76 -8.13 2.32
CA GLU A 127 0.16 -9.16 3.18
C GLU A 127 -0.06 -10.47 2.41
N LEU A 128 -0.51 -10.42 1.15
CA LEU A 128 -0.63 -11.61 0.30
C LEU A 128 0.71 -12.30 0.10
N GLN A 129 1.76 -11.54 -0.20
CA GLN A 129 3.12 -12.07 -0.33
C GLN A 129 3.60 -12.72 0.97
N ARG A 130 3.30 -12.10 2.13
CA ARG A 130 3.63 -12.64 3.44
C ARG A 130 2.91 -13.98 3.70
N ILE A 131 1.63 -14.08 3.37
CA ILE A 131 0.84 -15.31 3.51
C ILE A 131 1.45 -16.42 2.64
N GLN A 132 1.70 -16.15 1.36
CA GLN A 132 2.31 -17.10 0.43
C GLN A 132 3.69 -17.58 0.92
N PHE A 133 4.48 -16.66 1.46
CA PHE A 133 5.79 -17.00 2.03
C PHE A 133 5.67 -17.93 3.25
N VAL A 134 4.76 -17.62 4.17
CA VAL A 134 4.51 -18.45 5.37
C VAL A 134 4.00 -19.83 4.99
N GLU A 135 3.08 -19.92 4.04
CA GLU A 135 2.58 -21.21 3.53
C GLU A 135 3.70 -22.03 2.84
N GLY A 136 4.57 -21.35 2.08
CA GLY A 136 5.75 -21.98 1.47
C GLY A 136 6.71 -22.56 2.52
N ILE A 137 6.93 -21.85 3.64
CA ILE A 137 7.75 -22.34 4.75
C ILE A 137 7.08 -23.51 5.47
N ALA A 138 5.77 -23.43 5.72
CA ALA A 138 5.03 -24.50 6.42
C ALA A 138 5.11 -25.85 5.68
N ASN A 139 5.26 -25.82 4.36
CA ASN A 139 5.42 -26.99 3.51
C ASN A 139 6.88 -27.37 3.26
N SER A 140 7.87 -26.63 3.82
CA SER A 140 9.27 -26.91 3.64
C SER A 140 9.70 -28.14 4.44
N GLN A 141 10.58 -28.96 3.86
CA GLN A 141 11.15 -30.12 4.52
C GLN A 141 12.66 -29.91 4.73
N TRP A 142 13.15 -30.47 5.83
CA TRP A 142 14.58 -30.51 6.07
C TRP A 142 15.27 -31.32 4.97
N ILE A 143 16.24 -30.72 4.29
CA ILE A 143 17.08 -31.38 3.30
C ILE A 143 18.51 -31.48 3.84
N GLY A 144 18.98 -32.69 4.04
CA GLY A 144 20.37 -32.92 4.42
C GLY A 144 20.57 -33.68 5.70
N THR A 145 21.82 -34.03 5.96
CA THR A 145 22.27 -34.71 7.18
C THR A 145 23.06 -33.72 8.03
N ILE A 146 22.83 -33.70 9.34
CA ILE A 146 23.55 -32.82 10.26
C ILE A 146 25.07 -33.08 10.14
N GLY A 147 25.86 -32.01 9.92
CA GLY A 147 27.31 -32.08 9.79
C GLY A 147 27.83 -32.41 8.38
N ALA A 148 26.98 -32.76 7.42
CA ALA A 148 27.38 -32.97 6.03
C ALA A 148 27.29 -31.66 5.20
N LYS A 149 28.31 -31.41 4.38
CA LYS A 149 28.27 -30.31 3.39
C LYS A 149 27.42 -30.75 2.21
N GLN A 150 26.45 -29.91 1.85
CA GLN A 150 25.59 -30.14 0.69
C GLN A 150 25.57 -28.89 -0.21
N THR A 151 25.46 -29.12 -1.52
CA THR A 151 25.23 -28.06 -2.49
C THR A 151 23.74 -28.03 -2.81
N VAL A 152 23.09 -26.91 -2.51
CA VAL A 152 21.66 -26.71 -2.81
C VAL A 152 21.51 -25.59 -3.82
N ARG A 153 20.51 -25.69 -4.69
CA ARG A 153 20.07 -24.57 -5.53
C ARG A 153 18.92 -23.88 -4.80
N ALA A 154 19.10 -22.60 -4.51
CA ALA A 154 18.09 -21.80 -3.82
C ALA A 154 17.78 -20.54 -4.64
N THR A 155 16.55 -20.05 -4.51
CA THR A 155 16.14 -18.77 -5.08
C THR A 155 16.11 -17.74 -3.95
N LEU A 156 16.82 -16.63 -4.11
CA LEU A 156 16.79 -15.53 -3.16
C LEU A 156 15.48 -14.75 -3.35
N HIS A 157 14.61 -14.76 -2.35
CA HIS A 157 13.36 -14.01 -2.37
C HIS A 157 13.51 -12.60 -1.82
N GLU A 158 14.39 -12.41 -0.82
CA GLU A 158 14.57 -11.13 -0.18
C GLU A 158 16.01 -10.97 0.35
N ALA A 159 16.56 -9.77 0.20
CA ALA A 159 17.81 -9.37 0.82
C ALA A 159 17.61 -8.04 1.56
N ARG A 160 17.98 -7.98 2.84
CA ARG A 160 17.89 -6.76 3.66
C ARG A 160 19.25 -6.36 4.19
N TYR A 161 19.59 -5.08 4.05
CA TYR A 161 20.77 -4.51 4.69
C TYR A 161 20.41 -3.98 6.07
N ILE A 162 21.02 -4.54 7.12
CA ILE A 162 20.83 -4.11 8.50
C ILE A 162 22.02 -3.26 8.94
N ARG A 163 21.89 -1.94 8.90
CA ARG A 163 22.95 -0.96 9.23
C ARG A 163 23.53 -1.13 10.63
N SER A 164 22.69 -1.53 11.61
CA SER A 164 23.11 -1.64 13.02
C SER A 164 24.08 -2.78 13.31
N ARG A 165 24.30 -3.70 12.37
CA ARG A 165 25.13 -4.89 12.56
C ARG A 165 26.09 -5.18 11.40
N ASP A 166 26.19 -4.29 10.42
CA ASP A 166 27.06 -4.37 9.26
C ASP A 166 27.07 -5.72 8.53
N PHE A 167 25.94 -6.43 8.49
CA PHE A 167 25.80 -7.66 7.70
C PHE A 167 24.45 -7.72 6.97
N HIS A 168 24.43 -8.53 5.90
CA HIS A 168 23.22 -8.78 5.11
C HIS A 168 22.49 -10.02 5.62
N VAL A 169 21.17 -9.94 5.69
CA VAL A 169 20.27 -11.06 5.97
C VAL A 169 19.57 -11.43 4.66
N TYR A 170 19.67 -12.68 4.24
CA TYR A 170 19.11 -13.24 3.02
C TYR A 170 17.98 -14.20 3.35
#